data_6e88663852873e2b3e23e33eac59fcfa
#
_entry.id   6e88663852873e2b3e23e33eac59fcfa
#
_cell.length_a   1.000
_cell.length_b   1.000
_cell.length_c   1.000
_cell.angle_alpha   90.00
_cell.angle_beta   90.00
_cell.angle_gamma   90.00
#
_symmetry.space_group_name_H-M   'P 1'
#
loop_
_entity.id
_entity.type
_entity.pdbx_description
1 polymer ?
#
loop_
_entity_poly.entity_id
_entity_poly.type
_entity_poly.pdbx_seq_one_letter_code
_entity_poly.pdbx_strand_id
1 'polypeptide(L)'
;PDAASFTVLPWRTANPGAAKMFCDIAMPDGSASAADPRNVLKRVLRKAADMGYTCYTHPEIEFFLFKNAPENNVAPIPVDSAGYFDQTPSAVGHDFRRQAITMLEAMGVSVEFSHHEGAPGQQEIDLRDADALTTADNIMTFRHVIKEIALDQGFHASFMPKPFTEHAGSGMHTHFSLFKGEENAFHEEGADLQLSAEGRSFIAGILKHAREFTAITNQWVNSYKRLSGGGEAPALVDWGHNNRSALVRIPAYKPKKENSTRVEVRSPDSACNPYLAFAVILAAGLKGIEEKYELKATENPELLPTNLEEAIIAMETSSLVREALGEDVFEYVLRNKRAEWADYCR
;
A
#
# COMPACT_ATOMS: atom_id res chain seq x y z
N PRO A 1 -7.17 -21.30 -9.87
CA PRO A 1 -5.98 -21.27 -9.02
C PRO A 1 -4.74 -20.87 -9.82
N ASP A 2 -3.89 -20.08 -9.18
CA ASP A 2 -2.59 -19.70 -9.70
C ASP A 2 -1.51 -20.59 -9.05
N ALA A 3 -1.01 -21.57 -9.81
CA ALA A 3 -0.09 -22.57 -9.28
C ALA A 3 1.24 -21.97 -8.79
N ALA A 4 1.66 -20.83 -9.34
CA ALA A 4 2.88 -20.14 -8.92
C ALA A 4 2.77 -19.56 -7.50
N SER A 5 1.55 -19.36 -7.00
CA SER A 5 1.27 -18.83 -5.66
C SER A 5 1.08 -19.92 -4.60
N PHE A 6 1.30 -21.20 -4.93
CA PHE A 6 1.17 -22.30 -3.98
C PHE A 6 2.20 -22.15 -2.85
N THR A 7 1.72 -22.22 -1.60
CA THR A 7 2.57 -22.08 -0.42
C THR A 7 2.04 -22.92 0.74
N VAL A 8 2.93 -23.68 1.39
CA VAL A 8 2.59 -24.42 2.61
C VAL A 8 2.48 -23.46 3.79
N LEU A 9 1.49 -23.68 4.66
CA LEU A 9 1.29 -22.86 5.86
C LEU A 9 2.19 -23.35 7.00
N PRO A 10 3.25 -22.62 7.41
CA PRO A 10 4.22 -23.10 8.40
C PRO A 10 3.63 -23.37 9.80
N TRP A 11 2.52 -22.71 10.14
CA TRP A 11 1.82 -22.92 11.42
C TRP A 11 0.80 -24.07 11.41
N ARG A 12 0.60 -24.71 10.26
CA ARG A 12 -0.30 -25.86 10.09
C ARG A 12 0.51 -27.12 9.75
N THR A 13 1.36 -27.55 10.68
CA THR A 13 2.30 -28.66 10.47
C THR A 13 1.73 -30.04 10.78
N ALA A 14 0.50 -30.15 11.33
CA ALA A 14 -0.17 -31.42 11.57
C ALA A 14 -0.38 -32.19 10.26
N ASN A 15 -0.37 -33.53 10.33
CA ASN A 15 -0.56 -34.36 9.15
C ASN A 15 -2.08 -34.75 9.00
N PRO A 16 -2.75 -34.40 7.88
CA PRO A 16 -2.20 -33.65 6.72
C PRO A 16 -1.99 -32.17 7.05
N GLY A 17 -0.91 -31.60 6.51
CA GLY A 17 -0.64 -30.16 6.57
C GLY A 17 -1.63 -29.35 5.74
N ALA A 18 -1.52 -28.00 5.80
CA ALA A 18 -2.33 -27.10 5.02
C ALA A 18 -1.46 -26.24 4.10
N ALA A 19 -2.01 -25.85 2.95
CA ALA A 19 -1.39 -24.94 2.01
C ALA A 19 -2.42 -23.91 1.51
N LYS A 20 -1.95 -22.79 0.97
CA LYS A 20 -2.78 -21.80 0.30
C LYS A 20 -2.36 -21.62 -1.15
N MET A 21 -3.26 -21.08 -1.94
CA MET A 21 -3.03 -20.69 -3.32
C MET A 21 -3.95 -19.51 -3.65
N PHE A 22 -3.45 -18.49 -4.35
CA PHE A 22 -4.31 -17.45 -4.87
C PHE A 22 -5.10 -17.96 -6.08
N CYS A 23 -6.29 -17.43 -6.26
CA CYS A 23 -7.16 -17.78 -7.37
C CYS A 23 -7.69 -16.51 -8.03
N ASP A 24 -7.79 -16.53 -9.34
CA ASP A 24 -8.58 -15.54 -10.07
C ASP A 24 -10.05 -15.98 -10.11
N ILE A 25 -10.95 -15.03 -10.01
CA ILE A 25 -12.39 -15.31 -10.14
C ILE A 25 -12.72 -15.37 -11.64
N ALA A 26 -13.36 -16.48 -12.04
CA ALA A 26 -13.84 -16.65 -13.41
C ALA A 26 -15.37 -16.74 -13.44
N MET A 27 -15.94 -16.30 -14.55
CA MET A 27 -17.36 -16.50 -14.86
C MET A 27 -17.62 -17.97 -15.26
N PRO A 28 -18.89 -18.43 -15.23
CA PRO A 28 -19.21 -19.80 -15.62
C PRO A 28 -18.78 -20.20 -17.04
N ASP A 29 -18.64 -19.24 -17.94
CA ASP A 29 -18.13 -19.43 -19.31
C ASP A 29 -16.60 -19.47 -19.41
N GLY A 30 -15.89 -19.34 -18.26
CA GLY A 30 -14.44 -19.35 -18.16
C GLY A 30 -13.78 -17.97 -18.40
N SER A 31 -14.55 -16.93 -18.73
CA SER A 31 -14.00 -15.57 -18.83
C SER A 31 -13.61 -15.01 -17.46
N ALA A 32 -12.65 -14.07 -17.43
CA ALA A 32 -12.24 -13.42 -16.19
C ALA A 32 -13.38 -12.55 -15.63
N SER A 33 -13.66 -12.67 -14.33
CA SER A 33 -14.62 -11.80 -13.66
C SER A 33 -14.14 -10.35 -13.65
N ALA A 34 -15.00 -9.43 -14.08
CA ALA A 34 -14.74 -7.99 -14.02
C ALA A 34 -14.73 -7.47 -12.57
N ALA A 35 -15.37 -8.19 -11.64
CA ALA A 35 -15.46 -7.81 -10.24
C ALA A 35 -14.29 -8.32 -9.37
N ASP A 36 -13.31 -9.01 -9.96
CA ASP A 36 -12.14 -9.52 -9.24
C ASP A 36 -11.03 -8.46 -9.11
N PRO A 37 -10.66 -8.00 -7.89
CA PRO A 37 -9.60 -7.02 -7.69
C PRO A 37 -8.24 -7.47 -8.25
N ARG A 38 -7.92 -8.76 -8.18
CA ARG A 38 -6.67 -9.31 -8.73
C ARG A 38 -6.64 -9.17 -10.26
N ASN A 39 -7.77 -9.41 -10.92
CA ASN A 39 -7.91 -9.18 -12.36
C ASN A 39 -7.87 -7.69 -12.74
N VAL A 40 -8.35 -6.79 -11.86
CA VAL A 40 -8.21 -5.34 -12.05
C VAL A 40 -6.73 -4.98 -12.19
N LEU A 41 -5.89 -5.40 -11.22
CA LEU A 41 -4.45 -5.14 -11.28
C LEU A 41 -3.80 -5.75 -12.54
N LYS A 42 -4.14 -6.99 -12.87
CA LYS A 42 -3.63 -7.66 -14.08
C LYS A 42 -3.94 -6.88 -15.38
N ARG A 43 -5.10 -6.23 -15.46
CA ARG A 43 -5.45 -5.39 -16.64
C ARG A 43 -4.54 -4.16 -16.74
N VAL A 44 -4.31 -3.48 -15.63
CA VAL A 44 -3.45 -2.28 -15.61
C VAL A 44 -1.99 -2.67 -15.86
N LEU A 45 -1.53 -3.80 -15.33
CA LEU A 45 -0.18 -4.33 -15.61
C LEU A 45 0.00 -4.71 -17.09
N ARG A 46 -1.04 -5.23 -17.74
CA ARG A 46 -1.01 -5.45 -19.21
C ARG A 46 -0.86 -4.14 -19.97
N LYS A 47 -1.60 -3.08 -19.57
CA LYS A 47 -1.42 -1.75 -20.17
C LYS A 47 0.04 -1.25 -20.00
N ALA A 48 0.63 -1.45 -18.84
CA ALA A 48 2.06 -1.14 -18.63
C ALA A 48 2.96 -1.95 -19.58
N ALA A 49 2.73 -3.26 -19.72
CA ALA A 49 3.48 -4.13 -20.59
C ALA A 49 3.34 -3.75 -22.08
N ASP A 50 2.13 -3.35 -22.53
CA ASP A 50 1.90 -2.85 -23.88
C ASP A 50 2.66 -1.54 -24.16
N MET A 51 2.94 -0.74 -23.12
CA MET A 51 3.80 0.44 -23.17
C MET A 51 5.30 0.10 -23.04
N GLY A 52 5.65 -1.17 -22.86
CA GLY A 52 7.02 -1.67 -22.71
C GLY A 52 7.55 -1.66 -21.28
N TYR A 53 6.70 -1.53 -20.26
CA TYR A 53 7.11 -1.46 -18.86
C TYR A 53 6.75 -2.71 -18.06
N THR A 54 7.65 -3.11 -17.17
CA THR A 54 7.36 -3.98 -16.02
C THR A 54 7.34 -3.13 -14.76
N CYS A 55 6.30 -3.26 -13.94
CA CYS A 55 6.14 -2.52 -12.70
C CYS A 55 6.60 -3.36 -11.51
N TYR A 56 7.51 -2.80 -10.73
CA TYR A 56 7.94 -3.33 -9.43
C TYR A 56 7.45 -2.44 -8.31
N THR A 57 7.12 -3.06 -7.18
CA THR A 57 6.66 -2.34 -5.99
C THR A 57 7.37 -2.87 -4.74
N HIS A 58 7.56 -1.98 -3.76
CA HIS A 58 8.17 -2.27 -2.47
C HIS A 58 7.32 -1.57 -1.39
N PRO A 59 6.55 -2.31 -0.59
CA PRO A 59 5.72 -1.74 0.47
C PRO A 59 6.44 -1.73 1.81
N GLU A 60 6.26 -0.65 2.57
CA GLU A 60 6.56 -0.50 3.99
C GLU A 60 5.22 -0.65 4.74
N ILE A 61 5.07 -1.69 5.57
CA ILE A 61 3.75 -2.04 6.12
C ILE A 61 3.73 -1.86 7.62
N GLU A 62 3.03 -0.83 8.07
CA GLU A 62 2.85 -0.52 9.48
C GLU A 62 1.59 -1.18 10.05
N PHE A 63 1.65 -1.60 11.31
CA PHE A 63 0.53 -2.20 12.04
C PHE A 63 0.69 -2.04 13.54
N PHE A 64 -0.40 -2.21 14.28
CA PHE A 64 -0.39 -2.18 15.74
C PHE A 64 -0.56 -3.56 16.33
N LEU A 65 0.09 -3.79 17.47
CA LEU A 65 -0.12 -4.94 18.34
C LEU A 65 -0.78 -4.49 19.65
N PHE A 66 -1.89 -5.13 19.99
CA PHE A 66 -2.65 -4.89 21.22
C PHE A 66 -2.68 -6.13 22.11
N LYS A 67 -2.74 -5.91 23.42
CA LYS A 67 -2.87 -6.98 24.42
C LYS A 67 -4.25 -7.65 24.41
N ASN A 68 -5.25 -6.97 23.85
CA ASN A 68 -6.64 -7.42 23.81
C ASN A 68 -7.22 -7.25 22.41
N ALA A 69 -8.13 -8.13 22.04
CA ALA A 69 -8.99 -7.94 20.87
C ALA A 69 -9.92 -6.72 21.10
N PRO A 70 -10.39 -6.08 20.02
CA PRO A 70 -11.37 -5.01 20.15
C PRO A 70 -12.67 -5.54 20.78
N GLU A 71 -13.09 -4.89 21.85
CA GLU A 71 -14.38 -5.11 22.49
C GLU A 71 -15.14 -3.81 22.54
N ASN A 72 -16.49 -3.87 22.56
CA ASN A 72 -17.31 -2.68 22.63
C ASN A 72 -16.97 -1.87 23.89
N ASN A 73 -16.63 -0.60 23.71
CA ASN A 73 -16.28 0.35 24.76
C ASN A 73 -14.98 0.06 25.56
N VAL A 74 -14.13 -0.84 25.07
CA VAL A 74 -12.79 -1.08 25.64
C VAL A 74 -11.74 -0.49 24.71
N ALA A 75 -10.96 0.46 25.23
CA ALA A 75 -9.85 1.03 24.48
C ALA A 75 -8.78 -0.06 24.20
N PRO A 76 -8.19 -0.10 23.01
CA PRO A 76 -7.11 -1.03 22.72
C PRO A 76 -5.90 -0.70 23.60
N ILE A 77 -5.27 -1.74 24.17
CA ILE A 77 -4.10 -1.60 25.04
C ILE A 77 -2.87 -2.02 24.25
N PRO A 78 -1.92 -1.11 23.95
CA PRO A 78 -0.69 -1.46 23.25
C PRO A 78 0.10 -2.54 24.00
N VAL A 79 0.82 -3.39 23.28
CA VAL A 79 1.66 -4.43 23.89
C VAL A 79 2.84 -3.86 24.66
N ASP A 80 3.28 -2.66 24.31
CA ASP A 80 4.41 -1.95 24.92
C ASP A 80 4.19 -0.41 24.90
N SER A 81 5.16 0.32 25.43
CA SER A 81 5.26 1.78 25.40
C SER A 81 6.53 2.25 24.70
N ALA A 82 7.11 1.41 23.84
CA ALA A 82 8.30 1.70 23.08
C ALA A 82 8.05 2.77 22.00
N GLY A 83 9.11 3.27 21.42
CA GLY A 83 9.09 4.30 20.38
C GLY A 83 9.94 3.92 19.18
N TYR A 84 10.12 4.90 18.29
CA TYR A 84 10.79 4.74 17.01
C TYR A 84 12.20 4.15 17.16
N PHE A 85 12.46 3.03 16.46
CA PHE A 85 13.72 2.27 16.49
C PHE A 85 14.12 1.72 17.89
N ASP A 86 13.16 1.56 18.81
CA ASP A 86 13.47 0.92 20.10
C ASP A 86 13.95 -0.52 19.88
N GLN A 87 15.08 -0.84 20.50
CA GLN A 87 15.75 -2.15 20.41
C GLN A 87 15.85 -2.84 21.77
N THR A 88 15.00 -2.49 22.72
CA THR A 88 15.00 -3.11 24.05
C THR A 88 14.80 -4.63 23.91
N PRO A 89 15.75 -5.47 24.38
CA PRO A 89 15.72 -6.92 24.15
C PRO A 89 14.49 -7.63 24.74
N SER A 90 13.88 -7.06 25.75
CA SER A 90 12.66 -7.57 26.39
C SER A 90 11.38 -7.07 25.75
N ALA A 91 11.48 -6.24 24.69
CA ALA A 91 10.30 -5.71 24.02
C ALA A 91 9.60 -6.82 23.23
N VAL A 92 8.32 -7.01 23.50
CA VAL A 92 7.45 -8.01 22.83
C VAL A 92 7.48 -7.82 21.31
N GLY A 93 7.47 -6.59 20.84
CA GLY A 93 7.49 -6.27 19.41
C GLY A 93 8.73 -6.81 18.68
N HIS A 94 9.91 -6.82 19.32
CA HIS A 94 11.13 -7.35 18.71
C HIS A 94 11.02 -8.87 18.45
N ASP A 95 10.58 -9.63 19.43
CA ASP A 95 10.42 -11.09 19.27
C ASP A 95 9.30 -11.43 18.29
N PHE A 96 8.21 -10.67 18.32
CA PHE A 96 7.11 -10.79 17.38
C PHE A 96 7.59 -10.59 15.92
N ARG A 97 8.31 -9.49 15.63
CA ARG A 97 8.83 -9.23 14.27
C ARG A 97 9.77 -10.34 13.81
N ARG A 98 10.68 -10.80 14.69
CA ARG A 98 11.59 -11.91 14.38
C ARG A 98 10.82 -13.18 13.97
N GLN A 99 9.76 -13.53 14.69
CA GLN A 99 8.93 -14.69 14.36
C GLN A 99 8.14 -14.46 13.07
N ALA A 100 7.59 -13.26 12.87
CA ALA A 100 6.88 -12.90 11.65
C ALA A 100 7.77 -13.01 10.41
N ILE A 101 9.00 -12.48 10.48
CA ILE A 101 9.98 -12.58 9.40
C ILE A 101 10.31 -14.04 9.09
N THR A 102 10.56 -14.86 10.11
CA THR A 102 10.84 -16.29 9.92
C THR A 102 9.70 -17.01 9.19
N MET A 103 8.45 -16.71 9.54
CA MET A 103 7.27 -17.30 8.88
C MET A 103 7.09 -16.81 7.45
N LEU A 104 7.28 -15.50 7.20
CA LEU A 104 7.18 -14.90 5.87
C LEU A 104 8.24 -15.48 4.93
N GLU A 105 9.49 -15.54 5.36
CA GLU A 105 10.59 -16.12 4.57
C GLU A 105 10.36 -17.62 4.29
N ALA A 106 9.83 -18.37 5.24
CA ALA A 106 9.44 -19.78 5.04
C ALA A 106 8.33 -19.94 4.00
N MET A 107 7.53 -18.89 3.76
CA MET A 107 6.51 -18.85 2.72
C MET A 107 6.98 -18.22 1.40
N GLY A 108 8.26 -17.89 1.28
CA GLY A 108 8.83 -17.25 0.10
C GLY A 108 8.56 -15.75 -0.01
N VAL A 109 8.07 -15.13 1.07
CA VAL A 109 7.87 -13.67 1.13
C VAL A 109 9.10 -13.04 1.74
N SER A 110 9.95 -12.43 0.92
CA SER A 110 11.21 -11.84 1.39
C SER A 110 10.99 -10.51 2.10
N VAL A 111 11.66 -10.35 3.23
CA VAL A 111 11.66 -9.14 4.04
C VAL A 111 12.97 -8.37 3.84
N GLU A 112 12.91 -7.04 3.75
CA GLU A 112 14.07 -6.18 3.65
C GLU A 112 14.48 -5.62 5.01
N PHE A 113 13.51 -5.11 5.77
CA PHE A 113 13.76 -4.42 7.02
C PHE A 113 12.59 -4.57 8.01
N SER A 114 12.84 -4.34 9.30
CA SER A 114 11.79 -4.21 10.30
C SER A 114 12.25 -3.40 11.49
N HIS A 115 11.36 -2.63 12.08
CA HIS A 115 11.63 -1.84 13.28
C HIS A 115 10.35 -1.57 14.08
N HIS A 116 10.52 -1.07 15.30
CA HIS A 116 9.44 -0.48 16.08
C HIS A 116 9.15 0.92 15.53
N GLU A 117 7.87 1.23 15.34
CA GLU A 117 7.41 2.54 14.88
C GLU A 117 7.22 3.55 16.03
N GLY A 118 6.79 4.77 15.69
CA GLY A 118 6.75 5.89 16.64
C GLY A 118 5.68 5.76 17.73
N ALA A 119 4.59 5.06 17.48
CA ALA A 119 3.51 4.91 18.46
C ALA A 119 3.69 3.65 19.32
N PRO A 120 3.21 3.66 20.58
CA PRO A 120 3.19 2.47 21.42
C PRO A 120 2.55 1.26 20.72
N GLY A 121 3.24 0.12 20.74
CA GLY A 121 2.78 -1.11 20.11
C GLY A 121 2.79 -1.10 18.58
N GLN A 122 3.27 -0.04 17.93
CA GLN A 122 3.33 0.06 16.47
C GLN A 122 4.59 -0.57 15.91
N GLN A 123 4.43 -1.41 14.89
CA GLN A 123 5.49 -2.17 14.24
C GLN A 123 5.47 -1.87 12.75
N GLU A 124 6.64 -1.97 12.11
CA GLU A 124 6.80 -1.91 10.66
C GLU A 124 7.64 -3.07 10.16
N ILE A 125 7.22 -3.64 9.04
CA ILE A 125 7.98 -4.66 8.30
C ILE A 125 7.89 -4.34 6.82
N ASP A 126 9.06 -4.16 6.19
CA ASP A 126 9.20 -3.83 4.78
C ASP A 126 9.44 -5.09 3.97
N LEU A 127 8.65 -5.31 2.94
CA LEU A 127 8.87 -6.42 2.03
C LEU A 127 9.86 -6.00 0.93
N ARG A 128 10.69 -6.94 0.47
CA ARG A 128 11.53 -6.69 -0.71
C ARG A 128 10.68 -6.42 -1.93
N ASP A 129 11.27 -5.67 -2.86
CA ASP A 129 10.66 -5.40 -4.15
C ASP A 129 10.40 -6.70 -4.93
N ALA A 130 9.24 -6.75 -5.56
CA ALA A 130 8.85 -7.77 -6.51
C ALA A 130 7.95 -7.13 -7.58
N ASP A 131 7.60 -7.88 -8.62
CA ASP A 131 6.57 -7.40 -9.55
C ASP A 131 5.27 -7.08 -8.79
N ALA A 132 4.51 -6.13 -9.28
CA ALA A 132 3.39 -5.56 -8.53
C ALA A 132 2.28 -6.57 -8.20
N LEU A 133 2.07 -7.61 -9.02
CA LEU A 133 1.09 -8.65 -8.72
C LEU A 133 1.56 -9.55 -7.58
N THR A 134 2.80 -10.02 -7.65
CA THR A 134 3.44 -10.80 -6.59
C THR A 134 3.46 -10.01 -5.27
N THR A 135 3.79 -8.72 -5.32
CA THR A 135 3.79 -7.87 -4.12
C THR A 135 2.39 -7.73 -3.52
N ALA A 136 1.34 -7.55 -4.34
CA ALA A 136 -0.03 -7.49 -3.83
C ALA A 136 -0.46 -8.81 -3.17
N ASP A 137 -0.14 -9.96 -3.75
CA ASP A 137 -0.33 -11.29 -3.16
C ASP A 137 0.45 -11.44 -1.84
N ASN A 138 1.69 -10.95 -1.80
CA ASN A 138 2.54 -10.97 -0.61
C ASN A 138 1.97 -10.11 0.52
N ILE A 139 1.39 -8.94 0.24
CA ILE A 139 0.71 -8.10 1.23
C ILE A 139 -0.48 -8.83 1.84
N MET A 140 -1.29 -9.52 1.03
CA MET A 140 -2.41 -10.30 1.55
C MET A 140 -1.93 -11.46 2.42
N THR A 141 -0.85 -12.13 2.02
CA THR A 141 -0.18 -13.17 2.82
C THR A 141 0.36 -12.61 4.12
N PHE A 142 1.06 -11.47 4.05
CA PHE A 142 1.61 -10.75 5.19
C PHE A 142 0.55 -10.48 6.26
N ARG A 143 -0.57 -9.87 5.88
CA ARG A 143 -1.67 -9.56 6.82
C ARG A 143 -2.21 -10.81 7.51
N HIS A 144 -2.28 -11.92 6.79
CA HIS A 144 -2.72 -13.19 7.37
C HIS A 144 -1.69 -13.73 8.37
N VAL A 145 -0.42 -13.79 7.98
CA VAL A 145 0.69 -14.25 8.85
C VAL A 145 0.77 -13.43 10.14
N ILE A 146 0.74 -12.11 10.04
CA ILE A 146 0.80 -11.20 11.20
C ILE A 146 -0.35 -11.48 12.18
N LYS A 147 -1.58 -11.67 11.67
CA LYS A 147 -2.75 -11.98 12.52
C LYS A 147 -2.66 -13.36 13.16
N GLU A 148 -2.18 -14.36 12.45
CA GLU A 148 -2.00 -15.73 12.99
C GLU A 148 -0.97 -15.76 14.11
N ILE A 149 0.19 -15.08 13.92
CA ILE A 149 1.21 -15.01 14.95
C ILE A 149 0.73 -14.22 16.18
N ALA A 150 0.01 -13.12 15.95
CA ALA A 150 -0.56 -12.36 17.06
C ALA A 150 -1.53 -13.22 17.88
N LEU A 151 -2.41 -13.96 17.20
CA LEU A 151 -3.34 -14.88 17.87
C LEU A 151 -2.61 -15.96 18.66
N ASP A 152 -1.58 -16.57 18.08
CA ASP A 152 -0.76 -17.61 18.74
C ASP A 152 -0.05 -17.08 20.00
N GLN A 153 0.37 -15.82 19.97
CA GLN A 153 1.01 -15.15 21.12
C GLN A 153 0.02 -14.52 22.11
N GLY A 154 -1.29 -14.63 21.88
CA GLY A 154 -2.33 -14.03 22.73
C GLY A 154 -2.47 -12.52 22.55
N PHE A 155 -2.08 -11.98 21.38
CA PHE A 155 -2.21 -10.58 21.01
C PHE A 155 -3.25 -10.39 19.91
N HIS A 156 -3.57 -9.12 19.64
CA HIS A 156 -4.38 -8.70 18.51
C HIS A 156 -3.59 -7.78 17.59
N ALA A 157 -3.43 -8.18 16.32
CA ALA A 157 -2.81 -7.34 15.29
C ALA A 157 -3.87 -6.53 14.56
N SER A 158 -3.64 -5.22 14.41
CA SER A 158 -4.57 -4.30 13.75
C SER A 158 -3.86 -3.51 12.65
N PHE A 159 -4.47 -3.50 11.47
CA PHE A 159 -4.08 -2.65 10.33
C PHE A 159 -4.96 -1.39 10.24
N MET A 160 -5.62 -1.00 11.32
CA MET A 160 -6.44 0.21 11.38
C MET A 160 -5.57 1.44 11.14
N PRO A 161 -5.95 2.34 10.20
CA PRO A 161 -5.11 3.49 9.84
C PRO A 161 -4.82 4.46 10.98
N LYS A 162 -5.75 4.68 11.90
CA LYS A 162 -5.60 5.62 13.03
C LYS A 162 -6.33 5.11 14.26
N PRO A 163 -5.75 4.15 15.02
CA PRO A 163 -6.40 3.62 16.23
C PRO A 163 -6.37 4.60 17.41
N PHE A 164 -5.39 5.50 17.49
CA PHE A 164 -5.25 6.50 18.54
C PHE A 164 -5.25 7.91 17.98
N THR A 165 -5.94 8.83 18.64
CA THR A 165 -5.99 10.25 18.23
C THR A 165 -4.63 10.93 18.42
N GLU A 166 -3.95 10.64 19.53
CA GLU A 166 -2.72 11.29 19.98
C GLU A 166 -1.42 10.73 19.38
N HIS A 167 -1.47 9.57 18.75
CA HIS A 167 -0.29 8.93 18.15
C HIS A 167 -0.34 8.92 16.62
N ALA A 168 0.79 8.65 15.97
CA ALA A 168 0.84 8.41 14.53
C ALA A 168 -0.07 7.24 14.13
N GLY A 169 -0.58 7.27 12.91
CA GLY A 169 -1.35 6.17 12.32
C GLY A 169 -0.47 5.25 11.49
N SER A 170 -1.06 4.18 10.95
CA SER A 170 -0.38 3.17 10.13
C SER A 170 -0.55 3.44 8.65
N GLY A 171 0.57 3.69 7.97
CA GLY A 171 0.69 3.80 6.53
C GLY A 171 1.09 2.47 5.88
N MET A 172 0.92 2.43 4.58
CA MET A 172 1.56 1.46 3.70
C MET A 172 2.23 2.24 2.57
N HIS A 173 3.35 2.88 2.91
CA HIS A 173 4.13 3.61 1.92
C HIS A 173 4.58 2.64 0.85
N THR A 174 4.34 2.97 -0.40
CA THR A 174 4.65 2.04 -1.49
C THR A 174 5.57 2.71 -2.50
N HIS A 175 6.73 2.12 -2.69
CA HIS A 175 7.66 2.52 -3.73
C HIS A 175 7.28 1.86 -5.05
N PHE A 176 7.34 2.64 -6.12
CA PHE A 176 7.11 2.19 -7.49
C PHE A 176 8.36 2.42 -8.32
N SER A 177 8.67 1.47 -9.17
CA SER A 177 9.64 1.60 -10.26
C SER A 177 9.13 0.91 -11.52
N LEU A 178 9.48 1.47 -12.66
CA LEU A 178 9.19 0.88 -13.97
C LEU A 178 10.50 0.46 -14.63
N PHE A 179 10.49 -0.69 -15.28
CA PHE A 179 11.64 -1.21 -16.00
C PHE A 179 11.30 -1.48 -17.47
N LYS A 180 12.24 -1.18 -18.36
CA LYS A 180 12.25 -1.61 -19.76
C LYS A 180 13.29 -2.73 -19.89
N GLY A 181 12.84 -3.98 -19.84
CA GLY A 181 13.74 -5.11 -19.66
C GLY A 181 14.45 -5.04 -18.31
N GLU A 182 15.78 -4.93 -18.30
CA GLU A 182 16.59 -4.82 -17.08
C GLU A 182 16.94 -3.37 -16.70
N GLU A 183 16.57 -2.39 -17.53
CA GLU A 183 16.87 -0.97 -17.30
C GLU A 183 15.75 -0.29 -16.51
N ASN A 184 16.12 0.43 -15.45
CA ASN A 184 15.19 1.23 -14.68
C ASN A 184 14.78 2.49 -15.47
N ALA A 185 13.52 2.53 -15.89
CA ALA A 185 12.99 3.63 -16.70
C ALA A 185 12.90 4.97 -15.95
N PHE A 186 13.00 4.96 -14.62
CA PHE A 186 12.98 6.19 -13.81
C PHE A 186 14.35 6.82 -13.65
N HIS A 187 15.43 6.09 -13.98
CA HIS A 187 16.79 6.59 -13.85
C HIS A 187 17.29 7.28 -15.11
N GLU A 188 17.96 8.42 -14.94
CA GLU A 188 18.71 9.11 -16.00
C GLU A 188 19.95 9.74 -15.40
N GLU A 189 21.13 9.24 -15.78
CA GLU A 189 22.40 9.74 -15.28
C GLU A 189 22.61 11.21 -15.64
N GLY A 190 22.96 12.02 -14.64
CA GLY A 190 23.20 13.46 -14.82
C GLY A 190 21.94 14.34 -14.85
N ALA A 191 20.74 13.74 -14.88
CA ALA A 191 19.51 14.51 -14.69
C ALA A 191 19.36 14.99 -13.23
N ASP A 192 18.57 16.04 -13.03
CA ASP A 192 18.23 16.49 -11.68
C ASP A 192 17.54 15.37 -10.90
N LEU A 193 18.01 15.12 -9.67
CA LEU A 193 17.62 13.98 -8.82
C LEU A 193 17.88 12.59 -9.47
N GLN A 194 18.69 12.52 -10.53
CA GLN A 194 18.91 11.31 -11.34
C GLN A 194 17.59 10.72 -11.87
N LEU A 195 16.58 11.56 -12.07
CA LEU A 195 15.22 11.14 -12.45
C LEU A 195 14.95 11.45 -13.93
N SER A 196 14.58 10.42 -14.67
CA SER A 196 14.26 10.50 -16.10
C SER A 196 12.98 11.31 -16.37
N ALA A 197 12.74 11.62 -17.63
CA ALA A 197 11.49 12.23 -18.09
C ALA A 197 10.29 11.35 -17.78
N GLU A 198 10.40 10.01 -17.95
CA GLU A 198 9.36 9.05 -17.58
C GLU A 198 9.05 9.08 -16.08
N GLY A 199 10.09 9.09 -15.22
CA GLY A 199 9.90 9.18 -13.79
C GLY A 199 9.21 10.47 -13.36
N ARG A 200 9.58 11.60 -13.96
CA ARG A 200 8.92 12.90 -13.74
C ARG A 200 7.46 12.91 -14.16
N SER A 201 7.17 12.39 -15.35
CA SER A 201 5.81 12.32 -15.87
C SER A 201 4.95 11.34 -15.05
N PHE A 202 5.53 10.25 -14.54
CA PHE A 202 4.86 9.30 -13.64
C PHE A 202 4.43 10.00 -12.34
N ILE A 203 5.32 10.76 -11.70
CA ILE A 203 5.00 11.55 -10.50
C ILE A 203 3.91 12.57 -10.82
N ALA A 204 4.04 13.32 -11.92
CA ALA A 204 3.05 14.32 -12.33
C ALA A 204 1.66 13.70 -12.55
N GLY A 205 1.59 12.47 -13.08
CA GLY A 205 0.37 11.70 -13.22
C GLY A 205 -0.27 11.35 -11.87
N ILE A 206 0.53 10.86 -10.91
CA ILE A 206 0.08 10.57 -9.55
C ILE A 206 -0.49 11.83 -8.90
N LEU A 207 0.25 12.93 -8.92
CA LEU A 207 -0.20 14.19 -8.30
C LEU A 207 -1.49 14.72 -8.91
N LYS A 208 -1.63 14.68 -10.23
CA LYS A 208 -2.82 15.15 -10.94
C LYS A 208 -4.08 14.38 -10.54
N HIS A 209 -3.97 13.09 -10.31
CA HIS A 209 -5.09 12.20 -10.03
C HIS A 209 -5.20 11.76 -8.57
N ALA A 210 -4.34 12.29 -7.68
CA ALA A 210 -4.27 11.86 -6.29
C ALA A 210 -5.61 11.91 -5.57
N ARG A 211 -6.35 13.02 -5.70
CA ARG A 211 -7.66 13.19 -5.06
C ARG A 211 -8.69 12.21 -5.58
N GLU A 212 -8.61 11.85 -6.87
CA GLU A 212 -9.56 10.98 -7.54
C GLU A 212 -9.46 9.53 -7.05
N PHE A 213 -8.26 9.05 -6.71
CA PHE A 213 -8.06 7.68 -6.26
C PHE A 213 -7.95 7.53 -4.73
N THR A 214 -8.07 8.61 -3.94
CA THR A 214 -7.92 8.56 -2.48
C THR A 214 -8.94 7.62 -1.83
N ALA A 215 -10.19 7.53 -2.32
CA ALA A 215 -11.19 6.58 -1.79
C ALA A 215 -10.79 5.10 -1.95
N ILE A 216 -9.81 4.78 -2.82
CA ILE A 216 -9.27 3.44 -3.04
C ILE A 216 -8.06 3.18 -2.12
N THR A 217 -7.13 4.14 -2.03
CA THR A 217 -5.92 4.03 -1.22
C THR A 217 -6.17 4.25 0.26
N ASN A 218 -7.27 4.94 0.60
CA ASN A 218 -7.70 5.33 1.95
C ASN A 218 -9.20 5.09 2.06
N GLN A 219 -9.57 3.81 2.20
CA GLN A 219 -10.92 3.34 1.91
C GLN A 219 -11.94 3.51 3.06
N TRP A 220 -11.49 3.83 4.29
CA TRP A 220 -12.35 3.90 5.46
C TRP A 220 -12.49 5.33 5.98
N VAL A 221 -13.57 5.61 6.71
CA VAL A 221 -13.70 6.86 7.47
C VAL A 221 -12.48 7.09 8.36
N ASN A 222 -11.98 6.04 9.00
CA ASN A 222 -10.79 6.09 9.85
C ASN A 222 -9.51 6.48 9.09
N SER A 223 -9.41 6.17 7.78
CA SER A 223 -8.26 6.53 6.94
C SER A 223 -8.01 8.05 6.91
N TYR A 224 -9.07 8.84 6.91
CA TYR A 224 -8.99 10.31 6.88
C TYR A 224 -8.57 10.90 8.22
N LYS A 225 -8.78 10.20 9.32
CA LYS A 225 -8.22 10.58 10.64
C LYS A 225 -6.70 10.46 10.66
N ARG A 226 -6.11 9.57 9.84
CA ARG A 226 -4.66 9.51 9.61
C ARG A 226 -4.21 10.67 8.73
N LEU A 227 -4.82 10.86 7.56
CA LEU A 227 -4.40 11.90 6.59
C LEU A 227 -4.57 13.32 7.15
N SER A 228 -5.61 13.58 7.95
CA SER A 228 -5.86 14.90 8.55
C SER A 228 -5.17 15.09 9.90
N GLY A 229 -4.55 14.05 10.46
CA GLY A 229 -3.98 14.08 11.81
C GLY A 229 -2.64 14.80 11.93
N GLY A 230 -2.05 15.24 10.82
CA GLY A 230 -0.71 15.84 10.79
C GLY A 230 0.42 14.82 10.98
N GLY A 231 1.64 15.31 11.20
CA GLY A 231 2.83 14.47 11.34
C GLY A 231 3.40 14.06 9.98
N GLU A 232 3.78 12.78 9.84
CA GLU A 232 4.40 12.26 8.62
C GLU A 232 3.38 11.77 7.57
N ALA A 233 2.08 11.74 7.89
CA ALA A 233 1.05 11.41 6.91
C ALA A 233 0.81 12.59 5.96
N PRO A 234 0.74 12.36 4.63
CA PRO A 234 0.54 13.46 3.68
C PRO A 234 -0.88 14.01 3.78
N ALA A 235 -1.00 15.33 3.86
CA ALA A 235 -2.26 16.04 3.80
C ALA A 235 -2.44 16.82 2.49
N LEU A 236 -1.35 17.06 1.77
CA LEU A 236 -1.27 17.90 0.59
C LEU A 236 -0.94 17.08 -0.67
N VAL A 237 -1.40 17.54 -1.81
CA VAL A 237 -1.02 16.99 -3.12
C VAL A 237 0.29 17.64 -3.55
N ASP A 238 1.39 17.10 -3.05
CA ASP A 238 2.72 17.65 -3.29
C ASP A 238 3.76 16.52 -3.50
N TRP A 239 4.96 16.93 -3.85
CA TRP A 239 6.11 16.03 -3.95
C TRP A 239 7.36 16.69 -3.39
N GLY A 240 8.32 15.85 -3.01
CA GLY A 240 9.58 16.37 -2.50
C GLY A 240 10.71 15.35 -2.50
N HIS A 241 11.93 15.85 -2.49
CA HIS A 241 13.12 15.05 -2.29
C HIS A 241 13.40 14.93 -0.80
N ASN A 242 13.45 13.69 -0.28
CA ASN A 242 13.66 13.38 1.15
C ASN A 242 12.64 14.03 2.12
N ASN A 243 11.51 14.52 1.63
CA ASN A 243 10.46 15.11 2.46
C ASN A 243 9.46 14.02 2.90
N ARG A 244 9.42 13.68 4.19
CA ARG A 244 8.55 12.64 4.75
C ARG A 244 7.08 13.03 4.88
N SER A 245 6.73 14.32 4.75
CA SER A 245 5.33 14.76 4.74
C SER A 245 4.76 14.90 3.33
N ALA A 246 5.56 14.77 2.29
CA ALA A 246 5.09 14.83 0.91
C ALA A 246 4.26 13.62 0.52
N LEU A 247 3.25 13.83 -0.35
CA LEU A 247 2.46 12.74 -0.92
C LEU A 247 3.32 11.80 -1.76
N VAL A 248 4.18 12.37 -2.61
CA VAL A 248 5.16 11.61 -3.39
C VAL A 248 6.57 12.02 -2.98
N ARG A 249 7.30 11.10 -2.42
CA ARG A 249 8.70 11.30 -2.04
C ARG A 249 9.62 10.63 -3.05
N ILE A 250 10.68 11.35 -3.42
CA ILE A 250 11.81 10.79 -4.16
C ILE A 250 12.89 10.47 -3.13
N PRO A 251 13.19 9.19 -2.86
CA PRO A 251 14.27 8.82 -1.96
C PRO A 251 15.63 9.27 -2.49
N ALA A 252 16.61 9.45 -1.59
CA ALA A 252 17.97 9.81 -1.98
C ALA A 252 18.57 8.75 -2.92
N TYR A 253 19.14 9.22 -4.04
CA TYR A 253 19.89 8.36 -4.94
C TYR A 253 21.13 7.79 -4.25
N LYS A 254 21.36 6.50 -4.41
CA LYS A 254 22.57 5.83 -3.96
C LYS A 254 23.52 5.66 -5.16
N PRO A 255 24.72 6.27 -5.16
CA PRO A 255 25.66 6.16 -6.28
C PRO A 255 25.92 4.70 -6.68
N LYS A 256 25.98 4.43 -7.98
CA LYS A 256 26.15 3.08 -8.58
C LYS A 256 25.01 2.10 -8.29
N LYS A 257 23.80 2.61 -8.02
CA LYS A 257 22.59 1.81 -7.80
C LYS A 257 21.43 2.34 -8.66
N GLU A 258 21.66 2.45 -9.97
CA GLU A 258 20.69 2.96 -10.96
C GLU A 258 19.35 2.22 -10.86
N ASN A 259 19.40 0.90 -10.66
CA ASN A 259 18.21 0.06 -10.52
C ASN A 259 17.40 0.32 -9.24
N SER A 260 17.95 1.08 -8.28
CA SER A 260 17.23 1.44 -7.05
C SER A 260 16.43 2.74 -7.15
N THR A 261 16.44 3.42 -8.29
CA THR A 261 15.66 4.65 -8.51
C THR A 261 14.17 4.32 -8.46
N ARG A 262 13.45 5.01 -7.58
CA ARG A 262 12.03 4.73 -7.31
C ARG A 262 11.32 5.97 -6.80
N VAL A 263 10.01 5.97 -6.88
CA VAL A 263 9.15 6.99 -6.30
C VAL A 263 8.28 6.36 -5.22
N GLU A 264 8.13 7.02 -4.10
CA GLU A 264 7.37 6.55 -2.96
C GLU A 264 6.06 7.32 -2.87
N VAL A 265 4.94 6.59 -2.85
CA VAL A 265 3.60 7.14 -2.60
C VAL A 265 3.23 6.88 -1.15
N ARG A 266 2.99 7.94 -0.39
CA ARG A 266 2.89 7.87 1.07
C ARG A 266 1.46 7.90 1.62
N SER A 267 0.47 8.18 0.76
CA SER A 267 -0.94 8.23 1.19
C SER A 267 -1.56 6.87 1.52
N PRO A 268 -1.28 5.75 0.80
CA PRO A 268 -1.95 4.50 1.11
C PRO A 268 -1.80 4.10 2.58
N ASP A 269 -2.85 3.55 3.16
CA ASP A 269 -2.80 2.99 4.50
C ASP A 269 -2.75 1.45 4.49
N SER A 270 -2.39 0.88 5.63
CA SER A 270 -2.18 -0.56 5.77
C SER A 270 -3.46 -1.40 5.61
N ALA A 271 -4.65 -0.76 5.56
CA ALA A 271 -5.93 -1.44 5.40
C ALA A 271 -6.41 -1.49 3.94
N CYS A 272 -5.82 -0.72 3.03
CA CYS A 272 -6.29 -0.66 1.64
C CYS A 272 -6.22 -2.03 0.94
N ASN A 273 -7.04 -2.20 -0.10
CA ASN A 273 -6.92 -3.35 -1.00
C ASN A 273 -5.69 -3.15 -1.90
N PRO A 274 -4.62 -3.97 -1.78
CA PRO A 274 -3.37 -3.72 -2.50
C PRO A 274 -3.53 -3.84 -4.01
N TYR A 275 -4.39 -4.72 -4.50
CA TYR A 275 -4.63 -4.87 -5.94
C TYR A 275 -5.25 -3.60 -6.52
N LEU A 276 -6.26 -3.05 -5.87
CA LEU A 276 -6.95 -1.84 -6.34
C LEU A 276 -6.07 -0.60 -6.14
N ALA A 277 -5.36 -0.49 -5.00
CA ALA A 277 -4.45 0.62 -4.74
C ALA A 277 -3.32 0.70 -5.77
N PHE A 278 -2.67 -0.43 -6.05
CA PHE A 278 -1.60 -0.48 -7.07
C PHE A 278 -2.14 -0.20 -8.47
N ALA A 279 -3.32 -0.70 -8.79
CA ALA A 279 -3.94 -0.47 -10.10
C ALA A 279 -4.19 1.03 -10.35
N VAL A 280 -4.79 1.76 -9.39
CA VAL A 280 -5.11 3.18 -9.60
C VAL A 280 -3.88 4.07 -9.58
N ILE A 281 -2.89 3.78 -8.72
CA ILE A 281 -1.62 4.53 -8.68
C ILE A 281 -0.83 4.31 -9.97
N LEU A 282 -0.70 3.06 -10.42
CA LEU A 282 -0.02 2.73 -11.66
C LEU A 282 -0.73 3.35 -12.86
N ALA A 283 -2.06 3.26 -12.93
CA ALA A 283 -2.84 3.88 -14.01
C ALA A 283 -2.63 5.41 -14.08
N ALA A 284 -2.59 6.08 -12.93
CA ALA A 284 -2.32 7.51 -12.85
C ALA A 284 -0.91 7.85 -13.35
N GLY A 285 0.09 7.09 -12.91
CA GLY A 285 1.47 7.28 -13.35
C GLY A 285 1.67 7.01 -14.85
N LEU A 286 1.09 5.92 -15.37
CA LEU A 286 1.13 5.60 -16.81
C LEU A 286 0.43 6.67 -17.65
N LYS A 287 -0.70 7.21 -17.17
CA LYS A 287 -1.38 8.34 -17.82
C LYS A 287 -0.47 9.56 -17.90
N GLY A 288 0.29 9.83 -16.83
CA GLY A 288 1.29 10.90 -16.83
C GLY A 288 2.36 10.71 -17.90
N ILE A 289 2.88 9.49 -18.07
CA ILE A 289 3.86 9.16 -19.12
C ILE A 289 3.23 9.28 -20.51
N GLU A 290 2.06 8.68 -20.73
CA GLU A 290 1.35 8.68 -22.01
C GLU A 290 1.07 10.11 -22.51
N GLU A 291 0.58 10.97 -21.63
CA GLU A 291 0.23 12.36 -21.92
C GLU A 291 1.42 13.34 -21.72
N LYS A 292 2.58 12.83 -21.32
CA LYS A 292 3.80 13.62 -21.05
C LYS A 292 3.55 14.78 -20.08
N TYR A 293 2.89 14.48 -18.96
CA TYR A 293 2.65 15.51 -17.95
C TYR A 293 3.98 16.07 -17.41
N GLU A 294 4.02 17.38 -17.29
CA GLU A 294 5.18 18.10 -16.76
C GLU A 294 5.14 18.13 -15.23
N LEU A 295 6.21 17.65 -14.59
CA LEU A 295 6.37 17.77 -13.14
C LEU A 295 6.84 19.18 -12.79
N LYS A 296 5.99 19.94 -12.10
CA LYS A 296 6.26 21.30 -11.65
C LYS A 296 6.51 21.35 -10.15
N ALA A 297 7.25 22.38 -9.71
CA ALA A 297 7.30 22.69 -8.28
C ALA A 297 5.89 23.01 -7.77
N THR A 298 5.57 22.53 -6.59
CA THR A 298 4.24 22.73 -6.01
C THR A 298 4.26 24.01 -5.16
N GLU A 299 3.78 25.11 -5.70
CA GLU A 299 3.77 26.40 -4.99
C GLU A 299 2.59 26.54 -4.02
N ASN A 300 1.41 26.06 -4.39
CA ASN A 300 0.19 26.09 -3.58
C ASN A 300 -0.51 24.73 -3.69
N PRO A 301 -0.08 23.71 -2.92
CA PRO A 301 -0.63 22.37 -3.04
C PRO A 301 -2.08 22.33 -2.58
N GLU A 302 -2.91 21.58 -3.32
CA GLU A 302 -4.26 21.28 -2.90
C GLU A 302 -4.24 20.31 -1.69
N LEU A 303 -5.26 20.38 -0.85
CA LEU A 303 -5.48 19.36 0.17
C LEU A 303 -5.91 18.04 -0.47
N LEU A 304 -5.42 16.93 0.02
CA LEU A 304 -6.09 15.64 -0.18
C LEU A 304 -7.50 15.70 0.42
N PRO A 305 -8.43 14.83 -0.01
CA PRO A 305 -9.73 14.73 0.66
C PRO A 305 -9.57 14.57 2.17
N THR A 306 -10.32 15.36 2.94
CA THR A 306 -10.23 15.40 4.41
C THR A 306 -11.18 14.43 5.09
N ASN A 307 -12.10 13.86 4.34
CA ASN A 307 -13.07 12.87 4.79
C ASN A 307 -13.47 11.94 3.64
N LEU A 308 -14.17 10.86 3.98
CA LEU A 308 -14.59 9.87 2.99
C LEU A 308 -15.56 10.43 1.94
N GLU A 309 -16.44 11.37 2.32
CA GLU A 309 -17.40 11.98 1.37
C GLU A 309 -16.68 12.77 0.27
N GLU A 310 -15.70 13.61 0.63
CA GLU A 310 -14.92 14.34 -0.35
C GLU A 310 -14.17 13.41 -1.30
N ALA A 311 -13.64 12.30 -0.79
CA ALA A 311 -12.97 11.31 -1.62
C ALA A 311 -13.93 10.57 -2.57
N ILE A 312 -15.14 10.25 -2.11
CA ILE A 312 -16.20 9.66 -2.94
C ILE A 312 -16.57 10.62 -4.08
N ILE A 313 -16.78 11.91 -3.77
CA ILE A 313 -17.13 12.92 -4.77
C ILE A 313 -16.02 13.06 -5.81
N ALA A 314 -14.75 13.10 -5.38
CA ALA A 314 -13.61 13.18 -6.29
C ALA A 314 -13.50 11.94 -7.19
N MET A 315 -13.71 10.75 -6.64
CA MET A 315 -13.68 9.50 -7.39
C MET A 315 -14.82 9.38 -8.40
N GLU A 316 -16.03 9.79 -8.02
CA GLU A 316 -17.24 9.61 -8.82
C GLU A 316 -17.14 10.25 -10.21
N THR A 317 -16.43 11.37 -10.32
CA THR A 317 -16.23 12.10 -11.58
C THR A 317 -14.97 11.68 -12.33
N SER A 318 -14.18 10.74 -11.79
CA SER A 318 -12.90 10.33 -12.37
C SER A 318 -13.09 9.31 -13.50
N SER A 319 -12.77 9.70 -14.71
CA SER A 319 -12.67 8.77 -15.84
C SER A 319 -11.48 7.82 -15.69
N LEU A 320 -10.36 8.29 -15.10
CA LEU A 320 -9.15 7.48 -14.88
C LEU A 320 -9.44 6.32 -13.93
N VAL A 321 -10.05 6.59 -12.77
CA VAL A 321 -10.32 5.56 -11.77
C VAL A 321 -11.38 4.59 -12.29
N ARG A 322 -12.40 5.08 -12.99
CA ARG A 322 -13.42 4.23 -13.64
C ARG A 322 -12.79 3.29 -14.67
N GLU A 323 -11.91 3.78 -15.54
CA GLU A 323 -11.19 2.96 -16.52
C GLU A 323 -10.29 1.92 -15.84
N ALA A 324 -9.51 2.31 -14.83
CA ALA A 324 -8.60 1.44 -14.13
C ALA A 324 -9.32 0.30 -13.39
N LEU A 325 -10.40 0.61 -12.66
CA LEU A 325 -11.15 -0.38 -11.87
C LEU A 325 -12.10 -1.22 -12.76
N GLY A 326 -12.57 -0.66 -13.86
CA GLY A 326 -13.69 -1.20 -14.62
C GLY A 326 -15.03 -0.88 -13.94
N GLU A 327 -16.10 -0.89 -14.73
CA GLU A 327 -17.42 -0.42 -14.30
C GLU A 327 -17.94 -1.14 -13.05
N ASP A 328 -17.86 -2.47 -13.02
CA ASP A 328 -18.41 -3.29 -11.93
C ASP A 328 -17.76 -2.99 -10.57
N VAL A 329 -16.42 -2.92 -10.54
CA VAL A 329 -15.68 -2.61 -9.30
C VAL A 329 -15.87 -1.16 -8.90
N PHE A 330 -15.85 -0.24 -9.88
CA PHE A 330 -16.03 1.19 -9.63
C PHE A 330 -17.39 1.48 -8.97
N GLU A 331 -18.48 0.99 -9.54
CA GLU A 331 -19.84 1.18 -9.02
C GLU A 331 -20.03 0.47 -7.66
N TYR A 332 -19.44 -0.73 -7.50
CA TYR A 332 -19.47 -1.45 -6.22
C TYR A 332 -18.80 -0.63 -5.12
N VAL A 333 -17.59 -0.09 -5.37
CA VAL A 333 -16.86 0.71 -4.40
C VAL A 333 -17.65 1.96 -4.03
N LEU A 334 -18.14 2.71 -5.01
CA LEU A 334 -18.96 3.91 -4.74
C LEU A 334 -20.16 3.61 -3.86
N ARG A 335 -20.92 2.57 -4.18
CA ARG A 335 -22.09 2.16 -3.40
C ARG A 335 -21.70 1.76 -1.98
N ASN A 336 -20.63 0.99 -1.81
CA ASN A 336 -20.15 0.54 -0.53
C ASN A 336 -19.68 1.71 0.34
N LYS A 337 -18.88 2.61 -0.22
CA LYS A 337 -18.33 3.75 0.52
C LYS A 337 -19.41 4.79 0.89
N ARG A 338 -20.41 5.00 0.03
CA ARG A 338 -21.57 5.82 0.36
C ARG A 338 -22.38 5.25 1.52
N ALA A 339 -22.56 3.92 1.57
CA ALA A 339 -23.23 3.26 2.68
C ALA A 339 -22.44 3.43 3.98
N GLU A 340 -21.12 3.22 3.96
CA GLU A 340 -20.23 3.41 5.11
C GLU A 340 -20.29 4.86 5.64
N TRP A 341 -20.23 5.84 4.74
CA TRP A 341 -20.33 7.25 5.13
C TRP A 341 -21.70 7.59 5.75
N ALA A 342 -22.78 7.10 5.15
CA ALA A 342 -24.13 7.30 5.68
C ALA A 342 -24.30 6.67 7.07
N ASP A 343 -23.70 5.50 7.31
CA ASP A 343 -23.73 4.85 8.64
C ASP A 343 -22.92 5.63 9.68
N TYR A 344 -21.78 6.19 9.28
CA TYR A 344 -20.96 7.03 10.16
C TYR A 344 -21.65 8.34 10.56
N CYS A 345 -22.48 8.93 9.70
CA CYS A 345 -23.20 10.17 9.95
C CYS A 345 -24.48 10.00 10.79
N ARG A 346 -24.92 8.80 11.11
CA ARG A 346 -26.09 8.51 11.99
C ARG A 346 -25.73 8.54 13.46
#